data_8cd1b7fa8fc1ebc06d463c8c5ed93401
#
_entry.id   8cd1b7fa8fc1ebc06d463c8c5ed93401
#
_cell.length_a   1.000
_cell.length_b   1.000
_cell.length_c   1.000
_cell.angle_alpha   90.00
_cell.angle_beta   90.00
_cell.angle_gamma   90.00
#
_symmetry.space_group_name_H-M   'P 1'
#
loop_
_entity.id
_entity.type
_entity.pdbx_description
1 polymer ?
#
loop_
_entity_poly.entity_id
_entity_poly.type
_entity_poly.pdbx_seq_one_letter_code
_entity_poly.pdbx_strand_id
1 'polypeptide(L)'
;MPYLSTSDRIFFKDNGFLVKHDMLTDEQIRKAQSVIWDNLENETEVDRNDPATWLRDGPRTPSGGNHPDIVGTLMDSPVFSMVEELVGKDQVKPPGFCGPALNYPSGVSHWMPPEEGHLDYLPPDKENIGFTIGGMIYVDDVSERGGGFAVWPGSHLQALSLFQEHANDLDQLEGLDAMDLVPETKPQIVWGPAGTACLWHGNLVHNISKNCSDRIRLALIIRMRHMEFDRIRNDFTGDPWKHWEGIRQL
;
A
#
# COMPACT_ATOMS: atom_id res chain seq x y z
N MET A 1 -16.06 -1.78 19.23
CA MET A 1 -15.66 -3.16 18.94
C MET A 1 -14.45 -3.08 18.01
N PRO A 2 -13.49 -4.00 18.09
CA PRO A 2 -12.36 -4.02 17.17
C PRO A 2 -12.82 -4.28 15.74
N TYR A 3 -12.14 -3.68 14.76
CA TYR A 3 -12.39 -3.89 13.33
C TYR A 3 -11.72 -5.17 12.82
N LEU A 4 -10.62 -5.60 13.49
CA LEU A 4 -9.88 -6.80 13.12
C LEU A 4 -10.19 -7.96 14.07
N SER A 5 -10.53 -9.10 13.49
CA SER A 5 -10.59 -10.37 14.21
C SER A 5 -9.19 -10.92 14.50
N THR A 6 -9.09 -11.90 15.38
CA THR A 6 -7.83 -12.63 15.62
C THR A 6 -7.35 -13.31 14.33
N SER A 7 -8.25 -13.85 13.50
CA SER A 7 -7.87 -14.45 12.22
C SER A 7 -7.33 -13.43 11.21
N ASP A 8 -7.84 -12.20 11.20
CA ASP A 8 -7.28 -11.12 10.36
C ASP A 8 -5.84 -10.79 10.75
N ARG A 9 -5.57 -10.71 12.06
CA ARG A 9 -4.23 -10.40 12.57
C ARG A 9 -3.24 -11.55 12.31
N ILE A 10 -3.68 -12.80 12.47
CA ILE A 10 -2.88 -13.99 12.11
C ILE A 10 -2.61 -13.98 10.60
N PHE A 11 -3.62 -13.71 9.78
CA PHE A 11 -3.44 -13.63 8.33
C PHE A 11 -2.40 -12.55 7.96
N PHE A 12 -2.50 -11.35 8.55
CA PHE A 12 -1.51 -10.29 8.33
C PHE A 12 -0.11 -10.71 8.78
N LYS A 13 0.00 -11.35 9.94
CA LYS A 13 1.27 -11.87 10.47
C LYS A 13 1.96 -12.84 9.50
N ASP A 14 1.20 -13.75 8.93
CA ASP A 14 1.72 -14.82 8.06
C ASP A 14 1.96 -14.34 6.63
N ASN A 15 1.11 -13.44 6.12
CA ASN A 15 1.11 -13.04 4.71
C ASN A 15 1.68 -11.64 4.45
N GLY A 16 1.75 -10.77 5.46
CA GLY A 16 2.28 -9.41 5.36
C GLY A 16 1.31 -8.39 4.78
N PHE A 17 0.07 -8.77 4.50
CA PHE A 17 -0.97 -7.85 4.04
C PHE A 17 -2.35 -8.29 4.52
N LEU A 18 -3.32 -7.37 4.43
CA LEU A 18 -4.72 -7.62 4.76
C LEU A 18 -5.62 -6.79 3.86
N VAL A 19 -6.66 -7.41 3.31
CA VAL A 19 -7.67 -6.73 2.48
C VAL A 19 -8.99 -6.68 3.22
N LYS A 20 -9.62 -5.51 3.24
CA LYS A 20 -10.97 -5.27 3.74
C LYS A 20 -11.79 -4.49 2.73
N HIS A 21 -13.04 -4.88 2.57
CA HIS A 21 -14.00 -4.18 1.70
C HIS A 21 -14.93 -3.29 2.53
N ASP A 22 -15.63 -2.37 1.88
CA ASP A 22 -16.63 -1.49 2.48
C ASP A 22 -16.08 -0.60 3.60
N MET A 23 -14.83 -0.13 3.44
CA MET A 23 -14.17 0.69 4.45
C MET A 23 -14.50 2.17 4.33
N LEU A 24 -15.10 2.61 3.24
CA LEU A 24 -15.53 3.99 3.01
C LEU A 24 -17.04 4.06 2.80
N THR A 25 -17.63 5.17 3.21
CA THR A 25 -18.99 5.51 2.84
C THR A 25 -19.04 6.04 1.40
N ASP A 26 -20.21 5.96 0.75
CA ASP A 26 -20.43 6.54 -0.59
C ASP A 26 -20.10 8.04 -0.65
N GLU A 27 -20.30 8.76 0.45
CA GLU A 27 -19.98 10.19 0.55
C GLU A 27 -18.46 10.42 0.53
N GLN A 28 -17.69 9.65 1.31
CA GLN A 28 -16.23 9.72 1.32
C GLN A 28 -15.65 9.37 -0.06
N ILE A 29 -16.18 8.33 -0.71
CA ILE A 29 -15.77 7.92 -2.06
C ILE A 29 -16.00 9.07 -3.05
N ARG A 30 -17.23 9.62 -3.11
CA ARG A 30 -17.56 10.70 -4.06
C ARG A 30 -16.73 11.96 -3.84
N LYS A 31 -16.47 12.35 -2.58
CA LYS A 31 -15.66 13.52 -2.25
C LYS A 31 -14.20 13.30 -2.68
N ALA A 32 -13.62 12.14 -2.38
CA ALA A 32 -12.26 11.81 -2.79
C ALA A 32 -12.12 11.76 -4.32
N GLN A 33 -13.06 11.14 -5.02
CA GLN A 33 -13.10 11.13 -6.48
C GLN A 33 -13.15 12.55 -7.06
N SER A 34 -13.99 13.45 -6.51
CA SER A 34 -14.09 14.83 -6.97
C SER A 34 -12.74 15.54 -6.88
N VAL A 35 -12.07 15.45 -5.72
CA VAL A 35 -10.77 16.09 -5.51
C VAL A 35 -9.72 15.55 -6.49
N ILE A 36 -9.67 14.24 -6.69
CA ILE A 36 -8.70 13.62 -7.60
C ILE A 36 -8.96 14.07 -9.05
N TRP A 37 -10.21 14.01 -9.51
CA TRP A 37 -10.56 14.40 -10.87
C TRP A 37 -10.37 15.89 -11.12
N ASP A 38 -10.76 16.76 -10.18
CA ASP A 38 -10.60 18.21 -10.32
C ASP A 38 -9.11 18.59 -10.43
N ASN A 39 -8.23 17.94 -9.64
CA ASN A 39 -6.80 18.17 -9.77
C ASN A 39 -6.24 17.58 -11.06
N LEU A 40 -6.65 16.38 -11.45
CA LEU A 40 -6.18 15.73 -12.67
C LEU A 40 -6.52 16.55 -13.92
N GLU A 41 -7.75 17.04 -14.03
CA GLU A 41 -8.19 17.90 -15.14
C GLU A 41 -7.49 19.27 -15.14
N ASN A 42 -7.15 19.81 -13.96
CA ASN A 42 -6.40 21.06 -13.85
C ASN A 42 -4.90 20.91 -14.18
N GLU A 43 -4.32 19.75 -13.95
CA GLU A 43 -2.89 19.49 -14.10
C GLU A 43 -2.52 18.88 -15.46
N THR A 44 -3.52 18.33 -16.18
CA THR A 44 -3.31 17.57 -17.42
C THR A 44 -4.39 17.87 -18.46
N GLU A 45 -4.31 17.22 -19.61
CA GLU A 45 -5.35 17.24 -20.63
C GLU A 45 -6.36 16.07 -20.48
N VAL A 46 -6.31 15.34 -19.37
CA VAL A 46 -7.27 14.25 -19.10
C VAL A 46 -8.64 14.86 -18.76
N ASP A 47 -9.67 14.43 -19.46
CA ASP A 47 -11.07 14.81 -19.20
C ASP A 47 -11.82 13.58 -18.67
N ARG A 48 -12.48 13.71 -17.53
CA ARG A 48 -13.27 12.63 -16.89
C ARG A 48 -14.39 12.10 -17.77
N ASN A 49 -14.88 12.92 -18.71
CA ASN A 49 -15.99 12.58 -19.60
C ASN A 49 -15.54 12.10 -20.99
N ASP A 50 -14.24 12.19 -21.30
CA ASP A 50 -13.68 11.73 -22.56
C ASP A 50 -12.61 10.64 -22.37
N PRO A 51 -13.00 9.35 -22.39
CA PRO A 51 -12.06 8.23 -22.26
C PRO A 51 -10.94 8.21 -23.31
N ALA A 52 -11.07 8.89 -24.43
CA ALA A 52 -10.00 8.97 -25.43
C ALA A 52 -8.77 9.73 -24.87
N THR A 53 -8.96 10.58 -23.85
CA THR A 53 -7.87 11.30 -23.17
C THR A 53 -7.14 10.44 -22.14
N TRP A 54 -7.73 9.32 -21.69
CA TRP A 54 -7.20 8.48 -20.63
C TRP A 54 -6.05 7.57 -21.06
N LEU A 55 -5.80 7.44 -22.34
CA LEU A 55 -4.65 6.69 -22.90
C LEU A 55 -3.35 7.52 -22.89
N ARG A 56 -3.38 8.73 -22.36
CA ARG A 56 -2.23 9.60 -22.26
C ARG A 56 -1.49 9.40 -20.94
N ASP A 57 -0.18 9.67 -20.97
CA ASP A 57 0.66 9.68 -19.77
C ASP A 57 0.33 10.94 -18.91
N GLY A 58 -0.68 10.82 -18.07
CA GLY A 58 -0.97 11.81 -17.04
C GLY A 58 -0.10 11.59 -15.78
N PRO A 59 -0.15 12.50 -14.79
CA PRO A 59 0.56 12.31 -13.54
C PRO A 59 0.01 11.06 -12.83
N ARG A 60 0.90 10.19 -12.37
CA ARG A 60 0.52 9.03 -11.56
C ARG A 60 0.10 9.43 -10.16
N THR A 61 0.52 10.61 -9.72
CA THR A 61 0.21 11.18 -8.41
C THR A 61 -0.16 12.64 -8.62
N PRO A 62 -1.40 12.96 -8.98
CA PRO A 62 -1.87 14.34 -9.06
C PRO A 62 -1.81 14.99 -7.67
N SER A 63 -1.91 16.31 -7.61
CA SER A 63 -1.92 17.06 -6.35
C SER A 63 -3.15 16.73 -5.50
N GLY A 64 -3.25 17.32 -4.30
CA GLY A 64 -4.43 17.21 -3.43
C GLY A 64 -4.35 16.13 -2.35
N GLY A 65 -3.24 15.41 -2.21
CA GLY A 65 -3.09 14.37 -1.19
C GLY A 65 -3.20 14.86 0.27
N ASN A 66 -3.12 16.16 0.51
CA ASN A 66 -3.35 16.80 1.82
C ASN A 66 -4.77 17.41 1.95
N HIS A 67 -5.63 17.27 0.93
CA HIS A 67 -7.00 17.76 1.01
C HIS A 67 -7.76 17.03 2.12
N PRO A 68 -8.59 17.73 2.95
CA PRO A 68 -9.32 17.11 4.05
C PRO A 68 -10.15 15.90 3.64
N ASP A 69 -10.84 15.95 2.50
CA ASP A 69 -11.64 14.83 2.01
C ASP A 69 -10.77 13.63 1.55
N ILE A 70 -9.52 13.87 1.17
CA ILE A 70 -8.57 12.79 0.87
C ILE A 70 -8.01 12.19 2.17
N VAL A 71 -7.54 13.01 3.10
CA VAL A 71 -7.03 12.54 4.40
C VAL A 71 -8.14 11.87 5.21
N GLY A 72 -9.38 12.38 5.12
CA GLY A 72 -10.55 11.84 5.78
C GLY A 72 -10.90 10.40 5.35
N THR A 73 -10.54 9.97 4.13
CA THR A 73 -10.71 8.56 3.73
C THR A 73 -9.94 7.59 4.61
N LEU A 74 -8.85 8.04 5.22
CA LEU A 74 -8.11 7.25 6.19
C LEU A 74 -8.54 7.56 7.63
N MET A 75 -8.52 8.83 8.02
CA MET A 75 -8.67 9.25 9.41
C MET A 75 -10.09 9.14 9.94
N ASP A 76 -11.09 9.36 9.08
CA ASP A 76 -12.52 9.32 9.42
C ASP A 76 -13.19 8.00 8.99
N SER A 77 -12.39 6.97 8.74
CA SER A 77 -12.83 5.62 8.36
C SER A 77 -12.25 4.56 9.32
N PRO A 78 -12.69 3.30 9.24
CA PRO A 78 -12.11 2.21 10.02
C PRO A 78 -10.62 1.95 9.74
N VAL A 79 -10.08 2.42 8.60
CA VAL A 79 -8.74 2.03 8.11
C VAL A 79 -7.64 2.42 9.08
N PHE A 80 -7.63 3.65 9.61
CA PHE A 80 -6.60 4.06 10.57
C PHE A 80 -6.70 3.29 11.89
N SER A 81 -7.93 3.02 12.36
CA SER A 81 -8.13 2.18 13.54
C SER A 81 -7.60 0.77 13.34
N MET A 82 -7.76 0.16 12.15
CA MET A 82 -7.15 -1.15 11.84
C MET A 82 -5.62 -1.10 11.87
N VAL A 83 -5.02 -0.01 11.42
CA VAL A 83 -3.57 0.20 11.52
C VAL A 83 -3.12 0.21 12.97
N GLU A 84 -3.81 0.95 13.85
CA GLU A 84 -3.53 0.96 15.28
C GLU A 84 -3.76 -0.40 15.96
N GLU A 85 -4.74 -1.16 15.48
CA GLU A 85 -4.99 -2.52 15.98
C GLU A 85 -3.89 -3.52 15.58
N LEU A 86 -3.14 -3.28 14.52
CA LEU A 86 -1.98 -4.08 14.12
C LEU A 86 -0.70 -3.62 14.83
N VAL A 87 -0.38 -2.35 14.72
CA VAL A 87 0.89 -1.79 15.20
C VAL A 87 0.86 -1.51 16.70
N GLY A 88 -0.23 -0.94 17.19
CA GLY A 88 -0.42 -0.52 18.58
C GLY A 88 -1.17 0.80 18.62
N LYS A 89 -2.06 0.95 19.60
CA LYS A 89 -2.81 2.17 19.80
C LYS A 89 -1.85 3.32 20.12
N ASP A 90 -2.05 4.46 19.47
CA ASP A 90 -1.22 5.67 19.62
C ASP A 90 0.27 5.45 19.24
N GLN A 91 0.60 4.31 18.59
CA GLN A 91 1.98 4.00 18.16
C GLN A 91 2.27 4.39 16.71
N VAL A 92 1.29 4.90 15.96
CA VAL A 92 1.46 5.31 14.56
C VAL A 92 1.23 6.81 14.43
N LYS A 93 2.15 7.50 13.73
CA LYS A 93 1.97 8.92 13.42
C LYS A 93 0.77 9.10 12.51
N PRO A 94 -0.26 9.88 12.91
CA PRO A 94 -1.37 10.20 12.04
C PRO A 94 -0.85 10.89 10.76
N PRO A 95 -1.14 10.37 9.56
CA PRO A 95 -0.68 11.00 8.34
C PRO A 95 -1.53 12.21 7.98
N GLY A 96 -0.87 13.29 7.56
CA GLY A 96 -1.51 14.48 6.99
C GLY A 96 -1.56 14.47 5.45
N PHE A 97 -1.25 13.31 4.84
CA PHE A 97 -1.17 13.16 3.40
C PHE A 97 -1.48 11.73 2.99
N CYS A 98 -2.37 11.58 2.00
CA CYS A 98 -2.69 10.33 1.32
C CYS A 98 -2.50 10.57 -0.18
N GLY A 99 -1.43 10.03 -0.77
CA GLY A 99 -1.10 10.31 -2.18
C GLY A 99 -2.13 9.69 -3.13
N PRO A 100 -2.80 10.49 -4.00
CA PRO A 100 -3.54 9.88 -5.11
C PRO A 100 -2.61 9.01 -5.95
N ALA A 101 -2.98 7.78 -6.20
CA ALA A 101 -2.20 6.82 -6.96
C ALA A 101 -3.03 6.32 -8.15
N LEU A 102 -2.69 6.79 -9.34
CA LEU A 102 -3.41 6.50 -10.56
C LEU A 102 -2.72 5.43 -11.40
N ASN A 103 -3.52 4.61 -12.08
CA ASN A 103 -3.00 3.66 -13.06
C ASN A 103 -3.88 3.74 -14.31
N TYR A 104 -3.28 4.28 -15.38
CA TYR A 104 -3.96 4.54 -16.65
C TYR A 104 -4.14 3.25 -17.46
N PRO A 105 -5.19 3.17 -18.30
CA PRO A 105 -5.35 2.09 -19.26
C PRO A 105 -4.09 1.93 -20.13
N SER A 106 -3.58 0.70 -20.19
CA SER A 106 -2.38 0.39 -20.99
C SER A 106 -2.64 0.26 -22.48
N GLY A 107 -3.91 0.18 -22.89
CA GLY A 107 -4.30 -0.14 -24.26
C GLY A 107 -4.00 -1.59 -24.69
N VAL A 108 -3.51 -2.43 -23.77
CA VAL A 108 -3.15 -3.84 -24.04
C VAL A 108 -4.25 -4.75 -23.53
N SER A 109 -4.72 -5.67 -24.37
CA SER A 109 -5.76 -6.64 -24.02
C SER A 109 -5.23 -7.89 -23.31
N HIS A 110 -3.95 -8.25 -23.54
CA HIS A 110 -3.34 -9.39 -22.87
C HIS A 110 -2.80 -8.99 -21.50
N TRP A 111 -3.44 -9.52 -20.46
CA TRP A 111 -3.04 -9.27 -19.08
C TRP A 111 -2.18 -10.43 -18.56
N MET A 112 -1.11 -10.07 -17.86
CA MET A 112 -0.30 -10.98 -17.04
C MET A 112 -0.03 -10.32 -15.68
N PRO A 113 0.11 -11.12 -14.61
CA PRO A 113 0.57 -10.57 -13.34
C PRO A 113 1.98 -9.99 -13.51
N PRO A 114 2.40 -9.00 -12.68
CA PRO A 114 3.75 -8.51 -12.72
C PRO A 114 4.74 -9.63 -12.36
N GLU A 115 5.84 -9.70 -13.10
CA GLU A 115 6.93 -10.66 -12.87
C GLU A 115 7.94 -10.13 -11.85
N GLU A 116 7.96 -8.80 -11.64
CA GLU A 116 8.88 -8.12 -10.75
C GLU A 116 8.13 -7.36 -9.65
N GLY A 117 8.73 -7.33 -8.47
CA GLY A 117 8.29 -6.55 -7.32
C GLY A 117 9.45 -5.77 -6.72
N HIS A 118 9.15 -4.89 -5.77
CA HIS A 118 10.16 -4.11 -5.06
C HIS A 118 9.83 -4.02 -3.56
N LEU A 119 10.82 -3.66 -2.78
CA LEU A 119 10.68 -3.11 -1.44
C LEU A 119 10.81 -1.60 -1.52
N ASP A 120 9.98 -0.88 -0.79
CA ASP A 120 10.12 0.59 -0.65
C ASP A 120 11.37 0.98 0.15
N TYR A 121 11.89 0.06 0.93
CA TYR A 121 13.11 0.23 1.71
C TYR A 121 13.91 -1.07 1.77
N LEU A 122 15.16 -0.99 1.41
CA LEU A 122 16.15 -2.04 1.60
C LEU A 122 17.31 -1.44 2.39
N PRO A 123 17.63 -1.94 3.61
CA PRO A 123 18.85 -1.50 4.29
C PRO A 123 20.09 -1.82 3.42
N PRO A 124 21.10 -0.97 3.36
CA PRO A 124 21.35 0.24 4.15
C PRO A 124 20.95 1.56 3.48
N ASP A 125 19.95 1.56 2.59
CA ASP A 125 19.53 2.76 1.88
C ASP A 125 19.39 3.96 2.83
N LYS A 126 20.07 5.07 2.51
CA LYS A 126 20.10 6.31 3.30
C LYS A 126 19.13 7.36 2.76
N GLU A 127 18.75 7.25 1.50
CA GLU A 127 17.86 8.20 0.84
C GLU A 127 16.39 7.83 1.10
N ASN A 128 16.07 6.53 0.99
CA ASN A 128 14.75 6.03 1.32
C ASN A 128 14.77 5.40 2.72
N ILE A 129 14.00 5.97 3.62
CA ILE A 129 13.97 5.52 5.03
C ILE A 129 12.85 4.54 5.32
N GLY A 130 12.00 4.20 4.35
CA GLY A 130 10.90 3.24 4.52
C GLY A 130 9.75 3.72 5.41
N PHE A 131 8.94 2.76 5.83
CA PHE A 131 7.76 2.96 6.68
C PHE A 131 7.43 1.66 7.43
N THR A 132 6.54 1.74 8.42
CA THR A 132 6.11 0.57 9.21
C THR A 132 5.03 -0.21 8.48
N ILE A 133 3.97 0.49 8.07
CA ILE A 133 2.79 -0.10 7.44
C ILE A 133 2.29 0.81 6.31
N GLY A 134 2.01 0.23 5.16
CA GLY A 134 1.39 0.90 4.03
C GLY A 134 -0.12 0.69 3.99
N GLY A 135 -0.83 1.59 3.32
CA GLY A 135 -2.25 1.49 3.00
C GLY A 135 -2.51 1.85 1.54
N MET A 136 -3.29 1.03 0.84
CA MET A 136 -3.88 1.33 -0.46
C MET A 136 -5.39 1.33 -0.29
N ILE A 137 -6.05 2.43 -0.66
CA ILE A 137 -7.51 2.54 -0.58
C ILE A 137 -8.03 2.82 -1.99
N TYR A 138 -8.89 1.97 -2.51
CA TYR A 138 -9.55 2.19 -3.79
C TYR A 138 -10.73 3.14 -3.62
N VAL A 139 -10.72 4.21 -4.40
CA VAL A 139 -11.83 5.18 -4.43
C VAL A 139 -12.68 5.03 -5.69
N ASP A 140 -12.39 4.04 -6.53
CA ASP A 140 -13.22 3.57 -7.63
C ASP A 140 -13.18 2.04 -7.65
N ASP A 141 -14.10 1.42 -8.38
CA ASP A 141 -14.12 -0.03 -8.59
C ASP A 141 -12.89 -0.46 -9.39
N VAL A 142 -12.17 -1.44 -8.87
CA VAL A 142 -11.00 -2.01 -9.52
C VAL A 142 -11.30 -3.45 -9.91
N SER A 143 -11.34 -3.72 -11.22
CA SER A 143 -11.53 -5.07 -11.73
C SER A 143 -10.23 -5.91 -11.60
N GLU A 144 -10.34 -7.23 -11.73
CA GLU A 144 -9.21 -8.15 -11.65
C GLU A 144 -8.03 -7.75 -12.57
N ARG A 145 -8.33 -7.13 -13.72
CA ARG A 145 -7.34 -6.67 -14.72
C ARG A 145 -7.20 -5.14 -14.76
N GLY A 146 -7.76 -4.46 -13.78
CA GLY A 146 -7.84 -3.00 -13.69
C GLY A 146 -6.64 -2.33 -13.05
N GLY A 147 -5.46 -2.95 -13.05
CA GLY A 147 -4.27 -2.34 -12.47
C GLY A 147 -4.21 -2.40 -10.95
N GLY A 148 -4.70 -3.50 -10.37
CA GLY A 148 -4.72 -3.71 -8.93
C GLY A 148 -3.32 -3.78 -8.31
N PHE A 149 -3.25 -3.60 -7.00
CA PHE A 149 -2.03 -3.73 -6.21
C PHE A 149 -1.60 -5.20 -6.15
N ALA A 150 -0.35 -5.48 -6.45
CA ALA A 150 0.22 -6.81 -6.45
C ALA A 150 1.10 -7.00 -5.22
N VAL A 151 0.92 -8.09 -4.49
CA VAL A 151 1.69 -8.43 -3.29
C VAL A 151 2.21 -9.84 -3.40
N TRP A 152 3.40 -10.10 -2.84
CA TRP A 152 3.96 -11.45 -2.69
C TRP A 152 3.81 -11.89 -1.24
N PRO A 153 2.79 -12.71 -0.92
CA PRO A 153 2.51 -13.13 0.44
C PRO A 153 3.72 -13.82 1.09
N GLY A 154 4.03 -13.47 2.34
CA GLY A 154 5.13 -14.07 3.10
C GLY A 154 6.51 -13.49 2.82
N SER A 155 6.70 -12.68 1.76
CA SER A 155 8.01 -12.10 1.42
C SER A 155 8.56 -11.19 2.54
N HIS A 156 7.70 -10.57 3.34
CA HIS A 156 8.11 -9.77 4.50
C HIS A 156 8.83 -10.60 5.56
N LEU A 157 8.46 -11.89 5.73
CA LEU A 157 9.15 -12.79 6.68
C LEU A 157 10.53 -13.17 6.16
N GLN A 158 10.68 -13.37 4.84
CA GLN A 158 11.97 -13.61 4.21
C GLN A 158 12.89 -12.39 4.36
N ALA A 159 12.34 -11.19 4.10
CA ALA A 159 13.06 -9.93 4.30
C ALA A 159 13.51 -9.77 5.76
N LEU A 160 12.62 -9.96 6.73
CA LEU A 160 12.92 -9.84 8.15
C LEU A 160 13.98 -10.86 8.60
N SER A 161 13.92 -12.12 8.11
CA SER A 161 14.93 -13.14 8.40
C SER A 161 16.31 -12.72 7.87
N LEU A 162 16.37 -12.27 6.62
CA LEU A 162 17.61 -11.82 5.99
C LEU A 162 18.19 -10.59 6.72
N PHE A 163 17.36 -9.60 7.06
CA PHE A 163 17.81 -8.42 7.80
C PHE A 163 18.30 -8.78 9.20
N GLN A 164 17.71 -9.80 9.83
CA GLN A 164 18.15 -10.31 11.12
C GLN A 164 19.52 -11.01 11.02
N GLU A 165 19.74 -11.82 9.98
CA GLU A 165 21.04 -12.47 9.72
C GLU A 165 22.16 -11.46 9.52
N HIS A 166 21.87 -10.33 8.89
CA HIS A 166 22.80 -9.25 8.59
C HIS A 166 22.70 -8.04 9.55
N ALA A 167 22.02 -8.17 10.70
CA ALA A 167 21.75 -7.05 11.61
C ALA A 167 23.01 -6.30 12.10
N ASN A 168 24.17 -6.97 12.10
CA ASN A 168 25.45 -6.37 12.51
C ASN A 168 26.21 -5.68 11.33
N ASP A 169 25.82 -5.94 10.10
CA ASP A 169 26.47 -5.40 8.89
C ASP A 169 25.46 -5.36 7.73
N LEU A 170 24.59 -4.36 7.75
CA LEU A 170 23.54 -4.17 6.73
C LEU A 170 24.10 -3.78 5.35
N ASP A 171 25.35 -3.33 5.28
CA ASP A 171 25.99 -2.98 3.99
C ASP A 171 26.15 -4.22 3.08
N GLN A 172 26.10 -5.44 3.64
CA GLN A 172 26.08 -6.69 2.87
C GLN A 172 24.78 -6.88 2.06
N LEU A 173 23.73 -6.13 2.34
CA LEU A 173 22.46 -6.18 1.61
C LEU A 173 22.43 -5.21 0.42
N GLU A 174 23.52 -4.45 0.17
CA GLU A 174 23.58 -3.53 -0.95
C GLU A 174 23.47 -4.31 -2.28
N GLY A 175 22.52 -3.90 -3.12
CA GLY A 175 22.28 -4.52 -4.43
C GLY A 175 21.45 -5.80 -4.41
N LEU A 176 20.85 -6.17 -3.24
CA LEU A 176 19.91 -7.28 -3.18
C LEU A 176 18.70 -7.01 -4.09
N ASP A 177 18.34 -7.99 -4.90
CA ASP A 177 17.10 -7.97 -5.65
C ASP A 177 15.93 -8.36 -4.71
N ALA A 178 14.87 -7.53 -4.65
CA ALA A 178 13.69 -7.84 -3.87
C ALA A 178 13.04 -9.17 -4.28
N MET A 179 13.24 -9.60 -5.52
CA MET A 179 12.72 -10.89 -6.01
C MET A 179 13.43 -12.10 -5.42
N ASP A 180 14.63 -11.94 -4.87
CA ASP A 180 15.32 -13.01 -4.13
C ASP A 180 14.61 -13.33 -2.79
N LEU A 181 13.75 -12.40 -2.30
CA LEU A 181 12.97 -12.56 -1.08
C LEU A 181 11.59 -13.19 -1.32
N VAL A 182 11.24 -13.43 -2.57
CA VAL A 182 9.91 -13.91 -2.94
C VAL A 182 9.88 -15.44 -2.89
N PRO A 183 8.96 -16.06 -2.11
CA PRO A 183 8.69 -17.47 -2.26
C PRO A 183 8.27 -17.77 -3.71
N GLU A 184 8.47 -19.00 -4.19
CA GLU A 184 8.16 -19.45 -5.57
C GLU A 184 6.69 -19.29 -6.01
N THR A 185 5.99 -18.30 -5.51
CA THR A 185 4.57 -18.07 -5.74
C THR A 185 4.35 -16.83 -6.61
N LYS A 186 3.32 -16.91 -7.44
CA LYS A 186 2.83 -15.75 -8.19
C LYS A 186 2.28 -14.70 -7.22
N PRO A 187 2.37 -13.39 -7.58
CA PRO A 187 1.77 -12.36 -6.74
C PRO A 187 0.26 -12.55 -6.64
N GLN A 188 -0.29 -12.19 -5.50
CA GLN A 188 -1.71 -11.98 -5.34
C GLN A 188 -2.07 -10.56 -5.78
N ILE A 189 -3.09 -10.44 -6.63
CA ILE A 189 -3.58 -9.14 -7.07
C ILE A 189 -4.76 -8.74 -6.18
N VAL A 190 -4.65 -7.57 -5.58
CA VAL A 190 -5.74 -6.95 -4.80
C VAL A 190 -6.61 -6.15 -5.76
N TRP A 191 -7.88 -6.48 -5.80
CA TRP A 191 -8.92 -5.79 -6.56
C TRP A 191 -10.24 -5.82 -5.76
N GLY A 192 -11.21 -5.02 -6.16
CA GLY A 192 -12.49 -4.96 -5.45
C GLY A 192 -13.24 -3.67 -5.71
N PRO A 193 -14.42 -3.49 -5.09
CA PRO A 193 -15.22 -2.29 -5.21
C PRO A 193 -14.53 -1.07 -4.57
N ALA A 194 -15.01 0.12 -4.90
CA ALA A 194 -14.65 1.34 -4.19
C ALA A 194 -14.84 1.16 -2.67
N GLY A 195 -13.95 1.72 -1.87
CA GLY A 195 -13.90 1.46 -0.43
C GLY A 195 -13.10 0.21 -0.03
N THR A 196 -12.53 -0.54 -0.98
CA THR A 196 -11.57 -1.61 -0.65
C THR A 196 -10.27 -1.01 -0.13
N ALA A 197 -9.82 -1.48 1.03
CA ALA A 197 -8.54 -1.11 1.64
C ALA A 197 -7.61 -2.34 1.72
N CYS A 198 -6.34 -2.16 1.35
CA CYS A 198 -5.27 -3.11 1.55
C CYS A 198 -4.22 -2.48 2.48
N LEU A 199 -3.98 -3.10 3.62
CA LEU A 199 -2.86 -2.77 4.50
C LEU A 199 -1.71 -3.73 4.24
N TRP A 200 -0.45 -3.25 4.24
CA TRP A 200 0.70 -4.14 4.05
C TRP A 200 1.90 -3.75 4.92
N HIS A 201 2.68 -4.75 5.30
CA HIS A 201 3.91 -4.60 6.06
C HIS A 201 4.97 -3.85 5.23
N GLY A 202 5.72 -2.91 5.82
CA GLY A 202 6.72 -2.09 5.11
C GLY A 202 7.79 -2.89 4.36
N ASN A 203 8.03 -4.13 4.77
CA ASN A 203 9.01 -5.04 4.14
C ASN A 203 8.34 -6.10 3.23
N LEU A 204 7.08 -5.92 2.82
CA LEU A 204 6.42 -6.81 1.88
C LEU A 204 6.81 -6.44 0.45
N VAL A 205 7.26 -7.40 -0.33
CA VAL A 205 7.50 -7.20 -1.77
C VAL A 205 6.17 -6.96 -2.46
N HIS A 206 6.11 -5.89 -3.25
CA HIS A 206 4.88 -5.47 -3.90
C HIS A 206 5.14 -4.75 -5.23
N ASN A 207 4.09 -4.59 -6.02
CA ASN A 207 4.09 -3.82 -7.27
C ASN A 207 2.66 -3.40 -7.62
N ILE A 208 2.49 -2.79 -8.78
CA ILE A 208 1.19 -2.49 -9.39
C ILE A 208 1.06 -3.36 -10.64
N SER A 209 -0.09 -4.05 -10.81
CA SER A 209 -0.35 -4.80 -12.01
C SER A 209 -0.69 -3.87 -13.20
N LYS A 210 -0.51 -4.37 -14.42
CA LYS A 210 -0.88 -3.63 -15.62
C LYS A 210 -2.41 -3.41 -15.65
N ASN A 211 -2.82 -2.19 -15.97
CA ASN A 211 -4.23 -1.86 -16.17
C ASN A 211 -4.63 -2.19 -17.61
N CYS A 212 -5.37 -3.27 -17.79
CA CYS A 212 -5.93 -3.71 -19.07
C CYS A 212 -7.45 -3.45 -19.16
N SER A 213 -7.99 -2.61 -18.27
CA SER A 213 -9.36 -2.11 -18.37
C SER A 213 -9.42 -0.83 -19.21
N ASP A 214 -10.61 -0.33 -19.43
CA ASP A 214 -10.90 0.93 -20.10
C ASP A 214 -11.07 2.13 -19.15
N ARG A 215 -10.71 1.96 -17.88
CA ARG A 215 -10.87 2.98 -16.81
C ARG A 215 -9.53 3.29 -16.15
N ILE A 216 -9.35 4.54 -15.75
CA ILE A 216 -8.23 4.89 -14.84
C ILE A 216 -8.53 4.28 -13.46
N ARG A 217 -7.59 3.51 -12.90
CA ARG A 217 -7.69 3.08 -11.52
C ARG A 217 -7.39 4.27 -10.61
N LEU A 218 -8.35 4.65 -9.78
CA LEU A 218 -8.19 5.68 -8.76
C LEU A 218 -7.99 5.02 -7.39
N ALA A 219 -6.84 5.30 -6.78
CA ALA A 219 -6.53 4.83 -5.44
C ALA A 219 -5.80 5.92 -4.65
N LEU A 220 -5.72 5.72 -3.34
CA LEU A 220 -4.92 6.51 -2.42
C LEU A 220 -3.84 5.60 -1.83
N ILE A 221 -2.59 6.06 -1.80
CA ILE A 221 -1.49 5.36 -1.17
C ILE A 221 -1.00 6.13 0.05
N ILE A 222 -0.81 5.41 1.14
CA ILE A 222 -0.36 5.98 2.41
C ILE A 222 0.80 5.15 2.95
N ARG A 223 1.85 5.82 3.41
CA ARG A 223 2.97 5.20 4.12
C ARG A 223 3.02 5.74 5.53
N MET A 224 2.79 4.88 6.50
CA MET A 224 2.68 5.26 7.92
C MET A 224 3.85 4.72 8.71
N ARG A 225 4.33 5.53 9.66
CA ARG A 225 5.48 5.23 10.48
C ARG A 225 5.11 5.10 11.95
N HIS A 226 5.72 4.14 12.61
CA HIS A 226 5.67 4.06 14.07
C HIS A 226 6.16 5.38 14.69
N MET A 227 5.67 5.74 15.88
CA MET A 227 6.08 6.96 16.59
C MET A 227 7.59 7.01 16.82
N GLU A 228 8.21 5.87 17.06
CA GLU A 228 9.66 5.72 17.27
C GLU A 228 10.40 5.20 16.03
N PHE A 229 9.85 5.40 14.84
CA PHE A 229 10.34 4.79 13.59
C PHE A 229 11.85 4.96 13.39
N ASP A 230 12.39 6.17 13.58
CA ASP A 230 13.81 6.45 13.37
C ASP A 230 14.73 5.63 14.30
N ARG A 231 14.24 5.25 15.49
CA ARG A 231 14.96 4.43 16.46
C ARG A 231 14.87 2.94 16.14
N ILE A 232 13.73 2.49 15.59
CA ILE A 232 13.43 1.06 15.49
C ILE A 232 13.56 0.50 14.07
N ARG A 233 13.64 1.33 13.04
CA ARG A 233 13.60 0.90 11.63
C ARG A 233 14.67 -0.13 11.23
N ASN A 234 15.82 -0.11 11.91
CA ASN A 234 16.91 -1.06 11.70
C ASN A 234 17.13 -1.99 12.91
N ASP A 235 16.15 -2.05 13.81
CA ASP A 235 16.20 -2.96 14.94
C ASP A 235 15.65 -4.35 14.55
N PHE A 236 16.48 -5.13 13.86
CA PHE A 236 16.14 -6.48 13.41
C PHE A 236 16.50 -7.57 14.42
N THR A 237 16.98 -7.22 15.63
CA THR A 237 17.37 -8.20 16.63
C THR A 237 16.18 -8.75 17.41
N GLY A 238 16.15 -10.06 17.66
CA GLY A 238 15.11 -10.71 18.47
C GLY A 238 13.78 -10.93 17.72
N ASP A 239 12.65 -10.77 18.41
CA ASP A 239 11.32 -10.96 17.83
C ASP A 239 11.04 -9.89 16.75
N PRO A 240 10.78 -10.25 15.49
CA PRO A 240 10.48 -9.29 14.41
C PRO A 240 9.20 -8.49 14.68
N TRP A 241 8.31 -9.01 15.51
CA TRP A 241 7.03 -8.37 15.84
C TRP A 241 7.05 -7.56 17.13
N LYS A 242 8.24 -7.37 17.76
CA LYS A 242 8.37 -6.69 19.06
C LYS A 242 7.79 -5.27 19.11
N HIS A 243 7.72 -4.59 17.96
CA HIS A 243 7.15 -3.26 17.80
C HIS A 243 5.72 -3.26 17.20
N TRP A 244 5.05 -4.44 17.20
CA TRP A 244 3.71 -4.63 16.70
C TRP A 244 2.81 -5.20 17.79
N GLU A 245 2.31 -4.33 18.67
CA GLU A 245 1.57 -4.76 19.87
C GLU A 245 0.37 -5.66 19.56
N GLY A 246 -0.32 -5.40 18.44
CA GLY A 246 -1.48 -6.18 18.00
C GLY A 246 -1.15 -7.53 17.37
N ILE A 247 0.13 -7.77 17.05
CA ILE A 247 0.63 -9.01 16.40
C ILE A 247 1.50 -9.84 17.34
N ARG A 248 2.28 -9.19 18.21
CA ARG A 248 3.31 -9.81 19.04
C ARG A 248 2.82 -10.93 19.95
N GLN A 249 1.55 -10.90 20.33
CA GLN A 249 0.98 -11.88 21.28
C GLN A 249 0.23 -13.05 20.61
N LEU A 250 0.25 -13.13 19.26
CA LEU A 250 -0.44 -14.16 18.47
C LEU A 250 0.42 -15.40 18.25
#